data_b9868cd558c6fd538dd1eab7758ab200
#
_entry.id   b9868cd558c6fd538dd1eab7758ab200
#
_cell.length_a   1.000
_cell.length_b   1.000
_cell.length_c   1.000
_cell.angle_alpha   90.00
_cell.angle_beta   90.00
_cell.angle_gamma   90.00
#
_symmetry.space_group_name_H-M   'P 1'
#
loop_
_entity.id
_entity.type
_entity.pdbx_description
1 polymer ?
#
loop_
_entity_poly.entity_id
_entity_poly.type
_entity_poly.pdbx_seq_one_letter_code
_entity_poly.pdbx_strand_id
1 'polypeptide(L)'
;MKIKRLGYILFVAVVGLATACNDDDTFTTSMDNKLTFSTDTVKMDTTFSKVPTPTKTFWVYNRSGNGLRLTNVRLAQGNQTGFRVNVDGVYLGQASGYQVNNLEVRSKDSIRVFVELTSPLSGTEEPKKVEDNLIFTLESGVQQKVNLNAFSWDAELWKNVEIKENTTIKTKKPIVIQGGIKVAEGATLTIGEGTTLYFSNKAGIDVYGQLKIEGTNAKEGAVTLRGDRLDWMFDYLKYDDVSGQWRGIHFYKPSYDNEITFADIHSTYNGIVCDSSNVDRQKLTIKQSNIHNCQGYGLLSTNCKVDVSNTLLSNALKDCVAVFGGRVTLSHCTLAQFYPFDGNRGAALRFGDNSGTQLYPLLQFDVYNSLITGFADDVIMGAFSKDAALNYRFDHSILRTTKEEKIDAAKYIEVEWEDKADTVQSGQKHFRLVDADKQRFDFHLRKASKAINKGYVLANGTSGTDRDGKQRTDVPDIGCYEYVEE
;
A
#
# COMPACT_ATOMS: atom_id res chain seq x y z
N MET A 1 -8.65 69.27 33.47
CA MET A 1 -7.81 68.24 34.19
C MET A 1 -7.86 66.83 33.59
N LYS A 2 -8.74 66.55 32.63
CA LYS A 2 -8.85 65.19 32.01
C LYS A 2 -7.88 64.98 30.79
N ILE A 3 -7.48 66.02 30.07
CA ILE A 3 -6.61 65.92 28.88
C ILE A 3 -5.15 65.66 29.23
N LYS A 4 -4.65 66.19 30.35
CA LYS A 4 -3.26 65.97 30.81
C LYS A 4 -3.04 64.50 31.29
N ARG A 5 -4.08 63.80 31.83
CA ARG A 5 -3.99 62.38 32.21
C ARG A 5 -3.98 61.45 31.01
N LEU A 6 -4.71 61.78 29.93
CA LEU A 6 -4.72 60.98 28.70
C LEU A 6 -3.36 61.03 27.99
N GLY A 7 -2.71 62.21 27.98
CA GLY A 7 -1.37 62.36 27.40
C GLY A 7 -0.28 61.57 28.15
N TYR A 8 -0.36 61.46 29.48
CA TYR A 8 0.56 60.68 30.28
C TYR A 8 0.38 59.16 30.08
N ILE A 9 -0.88 58.70 29.93
CA ILE A 9 -1.16 57.28 29.68
C ILE A 9 -0.69 56.91 28.28
N LEU A 10 -0.87 57.77 27.28
CA LEU A 10 -0.41 57.51 25.93
C LEU A 10 1.14 57.54 25.84
N PHE A 11 1.81 58.44 26.58
CA PHE A 11 3.27 58.52 26.64
C PHE A 11 3.87 57.30 27.32
N VAL A 12 3.30 56.80 28.41
CA VAL A 12 3.74 55.59 29.10
C VAL A 12 3.49 54.36 28.25
N ALA A 13 2.39 54.29 27.50
CA ALA A 13 2.13 53.17 26.56
C ALA A 13 3.10 53.17 25.39
N VAL A 14 3.47 54.32 24.84
CA VAL A 14 4.48 54.44 23.73
C VAL A 14 5.87 54.12 24.21
N VAL A 15 6.26 54.52 25.44
CA VAL A 15 7.57 54.18 26.02
C VAL A 15 7.62 52.65 26.34
N GLY A 16 6.51 52.06 26.81
CA GLY A 16 6.40 50.62 27.08
C GLY A 16 6.49 49.77 25.79
N LEU A 17 6.08 50.29 24.62
CA LEU A 17 6.24 49.63 23.35
C LEU A 17 7.64 49.76 22.70
N ALA A 18 8.42 50.76 23.11
CA ALA A 18 9.78 50.98 22.58
C ALA A 18 10.84 50.12 23.31
N THR A 19 10.49 49.47 24.42
CA THR A 19 11.44 48.57 25.14
C THR A 19 11.20 47.10 24.83
N ALA A 20 10.27 46.79 23.89
CA ALA A 20 9.93 45.40 23.57
C ALA A 20 10.75 44.75 22.45
N CYS A 21 11.77 45.42 21.91
CA CYS A 21 12.61 44.88 20.86
C CYS A 21 14.08 45.32 21.05
N ASN A 22 14.72 44.84 22.08
CA ASN A 22 16.18 44.72 22.16
C ASN A 22 16.53 43.35 22.72
N ASP A 23 16.21 42.28 21.94
CA ASP A 23 16.95 41.04 22.04
C ASP A 23 18.24 41.24 21.21
N ASP A 24 19.23 41.93 21.78
CA ASP A 24 20.59 41.84 21.32
C ASP A 24 21.08 40.42 21.66
N ASP A 25 20.87 39.47 20.70
CA ASP A 25 21.42 38.13 20.83
C ASP A 25 22.94 38.22 21.00
N THR A 26 23.41 37.94 22.18
CA THR A 26 24.85 37.85 22.44
C THR A 26 25.30 36.47 21.97
N PHE A 27 26.20 36.43 20.97
CA PHE A 27 26.83 35.21 20.52
C PHE A 27 28.04 34.85 21.40
N THR A 28 28.25 33.53 21.60
CA THR A 28 29.33 33.02 22.42
C THR A 28 30.26 32.09 21.64
N THR A 29 31.53 32.14 21.94
CA THR A 29 32.57 31.22 21.45
C THR A 29 33.01 30.21 22.54
N SER A 30 32.23 30.08 23.62
CA SER A 30 32.51 29.07 24.65
C SER A 30 32.33 27.66 24.12
N MET A 31 33.32 26.80 24.35
CA MET A 31 33.26 25.38 23.96
C MET A 31 32.25 24.56 24.77
N ASP A 32 31.79 25.09 25.90
CA ASP A 32 30.76 24.44 26.73
C ASP A 32 29.37 24.51 26.11
N ASN A 33 29.12 25.52 25.26
CA ASN A 33 27.88 25.71 24.59
C ASN A 33 27.89 24.91 23.27
N LYS A 34 26.98 23.90 23.19
CA LYS A 34 26.88 22.97 22.06
C LYS A 34 25.44 22.93 21.55
N LEU A 35 25.29 22.54 20.28
CA LEU A 35 23.99 22.22 19.70
C LEU A 35 23.45 20.92 20.28
N THR A 36 22.14 20.81 20.32
CA THR A 36 21.41 19.57 20.62
C THR A 36 20.62 19.16 19.40
N PHE A 37 20.66 17.89 19.04
CA PHE A 37 19.96 17.37 17.87
C PHE A 37 18.76 16.52 18.29
N SER A 38 17.65 16.58 17.53
CA SER A 38 16.49 15.72 17.77
C SER A 38 16.78 14.25 17.44
N THR A 39 17.81 13.98 16.64
CA THR A 39 18.35 12.66 16.36
C THR A 39 19.85 12.75 16.09
N ASP A 40 20.60 11.73 16.41
CA ASP A 40 22.02 11.58 16.05
C ASP A 40 22.22 10.90 14.68
N THR A 41 21.16 10.28 14.17
CA THR A 41 21.18 9.49 12.94
C THR A 41 19.87 9.64 12.16
N VAL A 42 19.96 10.03 10.88
CA VAL A 42 18.85 10.01 9.92
C VAL A 42 18.95 8.73 9.11
N LYS A 43 18.01 7.80 9.36
CA LYS A 43 17.90 6.54 8.62
C LYS A 43 16.91 6.69 7.48
N MET A 44 17.35 6.45 6.24
CA MET A 44 16.50 6.50 5.05
C MET A 44 15.96 5.13 4.68
N ASP A 45 16.26 4.09 5.48
CA ASP A 45 15.92 2.68 5.27
C ASP A 45 16.50 2.14 3.93
N THR A 46 15.81 1.20 3.25
CA THR A 46 16.19 0.75 1.93
C THR A 46 15.52 1.62 0.86
N THR A 47 16.25 1.95 -0.19
CA THR A 47 15.78 2.77 -1.31
C THR A 47 16.36 2.28 -2.61
N PHE A 48 15.71 2.57 -3.74
CA PHE A 48 16.27 2.26 -5.05
C PHE A 48 17.28 3.32 -5.50
N SER A 49 18.39 2.87 -6.10
CA SER A 49 19.34 3.77 -6.72
C SER A 49 18.71 4.57 -7.86
N LYS A 50 19.14 5.82 -8.02
CA LYS A 50 18.58 6.81 -8.98
C LYS A 50 17.10 7.19 -8.77
N VAL A 51 16.47 6.69 -7.71
CA VAL A 51 15.11 7.08 -7.31
C VAL A 51 15.21 7.98 -6.08
N PRO A 52 14.66 9.22 -6.13
CA PRO A 52 14.65 10.11 -4.98
C PRO A 52 13.84 9.53 -3.82
N THR A 53 14.38 9.61 -2.60
CA THR A 53 13.64 9.26 -1.40
C THR A 53 12.64 10.36 -1.03
N PRO A 54 11.64 10.07 -0.20
CA PRO A 54 10.94 11.09 0.55
C PRO A 54 11.90 11.89 1.45
N THR A 55 11.50 13.13 1.74
CA THR A 55 12.26 14.01 2.63
C THR A 55 12.08 13.58 4.07
N LYS A 56 13.17 13.32 4.79
CA LYS A 56 13.20 13.21 6.25
C LYS A 56 13.73 14.51 6.88
N THR A 57 13.29 14.81 8.09
CA THR A 57 13.65 16.07 8.76
C THR A 57 14.09 15.83 10.19
N PHE A 58 14.99 16.71 10.66
CA PHE A 58 15.35 16.78 12.07
C PHE A 58 15.56 18.22 12.50
N TRP A 59 15.55 18.44 13.82
CA TRP A 59 15.79 19.74 14.43
C TRP A 59 17.15 19.84 15.07
N VAL A 60 17.73 21.02 14.96
CA VAL A 60 18.98 21.40 15.61
C VAL A 60 18.68 22.55 16.57
N TYR A 61 18.85 22.32 17.85
CA TYR A 61 18.50 23.25 18.92
C TYR A 61 19.72 23.92 19.51
N ASN A 62 19.61 25.20 19.76
CA ASN A 62 20.46 25.90 20.70
C ASN A 62 19.71 26.06 22.03
N ARG A 63 20.10 25.30 23.04
CA ARG A 63 19.50 25.36 24.39
C ARG A 63 20.25 26.27 25.36
N SER A 64 21.32 26.94 24.92
CA SER A 64 22.10 27.86 25.73
C SER A 64 21.44 29.22 25.90
N GLY A 65 21.92 30.00 26.84
CA GLY A 65 21.48 31.39 27.07
C GLY A 65 22.05 32.40 26.07
N ASN A 66 22.92 31.98 25.15
CA ASN A 66 23.54 32.82 24.13
C ASN A 66 23.34 32.25 22.74
N GLY A 67 23.36 33.09 21.73
CA GLY A 67 23.36 32.65 20.33
C GLY A 67 24.62 31.84 19.99
N LEU A 68 24.49 30.86 19.10
CA LEU A 68 25.61 30.09 18.56
C LEU A 68 25.76 30.36 17.06
N ARG A 69 27.00 30.70 16.66
CA ARG A 69 27.32 30.87 15.25
C ARG A 69 28.04 29.64 14.73
N LEU A 70 27.54 29.10 13.63
CA LEU A 70 28.18 28.02 12.87
C LEU A 70 29.01 28.63 11.76
N THR A 71 30.34 28.43 11.83
CA THR A 71 31.22 28.85 10.75
C THR A 71 30.99 28.06 9.47
N ASN A 72 30.58 26.76 9.64
CA ASN A 72 30.34 25.88 8.52
C ASN A 72 29.38 24.73 8.89
N VAL A 73 28.43 24.41 7.99
CA VAL A 73 27.71 23.14 7.99
C VAL A 73 27.90 22.50 6.62
N ARG A 74 28.36 21.24 6.55
CA ARG A 74 28.71 20.58 5.31
C ARG A 74 28.49 19.06 5.35
N LEU A 75 28.30 18.46 4.19
CA LEU A 75 28.42 17.01 4.00
C LEU A 75 29.92 16.62 4.02
N ALA A 76 30.25 15.55 4.73
CA ALA A 76 31.66 15.09 4.84
C ALA A 76 32.22 14.62 3.49
N GLN A 77 31.36 13.97 2.65
CA GLN A 77 31.74 13.45 1.35
C GLN A 77 31.16 14.29 0.17
N GLY A 78 30.63 15.48 0.46
CA GLY A 78 30.03 16.35 -0.55
C GLY A 78 28.88 15.71 -1.29
N ASN A 79 29.01 15.51 -2.61
CA ASN A 79 27.94 14.91 -3.45
C ASN A 79 28.16 13.43 -3.79
N GLN A 80 29.19 12.79 -3.27
CA GLN A 80 29.59 11.44 -3.72
C GLN A 80 28.58 10.36 -3.35
N THR A 81 27.87 10.55 -2.24
CA THR A 81 26.90 9.59 -1.71
C THR A 81 25.48 9.79 -2.25
N GLY A 82 25.20 10.97 -2.84
CA GLY A 82 23.90 11.34 -3.35
C GLY A 82 22.93 11.91 -2.31
N PHE A 83 23.38 12.14 -1.06
CA PHE A 83 22.58 12.87 -0.08
C PHE A 83 22.39 14.33 -0.51
N ARG A 84 21.16 14.82 -0.38
CA ARG A 84 20.73 16.18 -0.65
C ARG A 84 20.19 16.76 0.64
N VAL A 85 20.82 17.84 1.12
CA VAL A 85 20.50 18.42 2.41
C VAL A 85 20.17 19.89 2.24
N ASN A 86 19.10 20.33 2.90
CA ASN A 86 18.78 21.75 3.09
C ASN A 86 18.85 22.05 4.58
N VAL A 87 19.65 23.05 4.93
CA VAL A 87 19.85 23.51 6.30
C VAL A 87 19.27 24.91 6.40
N ASP A 88 18.18 25.06 7.14
CA ASP A 88 17.52 26.34 7.40
C ASP A 88 17.27 27.18 6.11
N GLY A 89 16.71 26.52 5.08
CA GLY A 89 16.42 27.13 3.79
C GLY A 89 17.57 27.13 2.79
N VAL A 90 18.80 26.82 3.20
CA VAL A 90 19.98 26.79 2.30
C VAL A 90 20.24 25.35 1.83
N TYR A 91 20.15 25.15 0.50
CA TYR A 91 20.47 23.86 -0.11
C TYR A 91 21.99 23.67 -0.24
N LEU A 92 22.51 22.56 0.30
CA LEU A 92 23.92 22.18 0.19
C LEU A 92 24.20 21.54 -1.16
N GLY A 93 24.19 22.35 -2.24
CA GLY A 93 24.41 21.89 -3.60
C GLY A 93 25.72 22.41 -4.18
N GLN A 94 25.94 22.16 -5.48
CA GLN A 94 27.15 22.60 -6.19
C GLN A 94 27.37 24.11 -6.10
N ALA A 95 26.31 24.90 -6.21
CA ALA A 95 26.38 26.37 -6.16
C ALA A 95 26.85 26.91 -4.80
N SER A 96 26.59 26.17 -3.70
CA SER A 96 27.06 26.50 -2.36
C SER A 96 28.36 25.78 -1.95
N GLY A 97 28.95 24.99 -2.87
CA GLY A 97 30.12 24.14 -2.55
C GLY A 97 29.79 23.03 -1.57
N TYR A 98 28.54 22.56 -1.56
CA TYR A 98 28.02 21.52 -0.63
C TYR A 98 28.09 21.88 0.84
N GLN A 99 28.01 23.19 1.15
CA GLN A 99 28.09 23.72 2.51
C GLN A 99 27.29 25.01 2.67
N VAL A 100 27.01 25.38 3.91
CA VAL A 100 26.52 26.70 4.29
C VAL A 100 27.48 27.27 5.35
N ASN A 101 27.77 28.55 5.26
CA ASN A 101 28.66 29.26 6.16
C ASN A 101 27.90 30.35 6.91
N ASN A 102 28.45 30.72 8.09
CA ASN A 102 27.92 31.82 8.91
C ASN A 102 26.43 31.70 9.24
N LEU A 103 26.02 30.50 9.63
CA LEU A 103 24.62 30.23 10.05
C LEU A 103 24.51 30.54 11.56
N GLU A 104 23.50 31.27 11.94
CA GLU A 104 23.23 31.64 13.33
C GLU A 104 22.04 30.84 13.88
N VAL A 105 22.19 30.32 15.09
CA VAL A 105 21.11 29.74 15.87
C VAL A 105 20.99 30.56 17.16
N ARG A 106 19.93 31.37 17.26
CA ARG A 106 19.73 32.30 18.38
C ARG A 106 19.57 31.55 19.70
N SER A 107 19.65 32.29 20.80
CA SER A 107 19.42 31.74 22.14
C SER A 107 18.06 31.10 22.23
N LYS A 108 17.99 29.83 22.72
CA LYS A 108 16.76 29.04 22.89
C LYS A 108 15.95 28.82 21.61
N ASP A 109 16.58 28.99 20.45
CA ASP A 109 15.99 28.80 19.15
C ASP A 109 16.42 27.48 18.49
N SER A 110 15.88 27.17 17.32
CA SER A 110 16.17 25.97 16.55
C SER A 110 16.10 26.22 15.04
N ILE A 111 16.87 25.46 14.30
CA ILE A 111 16.82 25.38 12.84
C ILE A 111 16.37 23.99 12.40
N ARG A 112 15.75 23.92 11.23
CA ARG A 112 15.27 22.67 10.64
C ARG A 112 16.16 22.20 9.51
N VAL A 113 16.45 20.92 9.50
CA VAL A 113 17.25 20.29 8.45
C VAL A 113 16.38 19.28 7.70
N PHE A 114 16.43 19.35 6.38
CA PHE A 114 15.73 18.45 5.46
C PHE A 114 16.76 17.60 4.73
N VAL A 115 16.53 16.30 4.68
CA VAL A 115 17.44 15.31 4.09
C VAL A 115 16.68 14.44 3.09
N GLU A 116 17.24 14.31 1.90
CA GLU A 116 16.82 13.37 0.85
C GLU A 116 18.03 12.60 0.35
N LEU A 117 17.79 11.47 -0.30
CA LEU A 117 18.83 10.69 -0.96
C LEU A 117 18.40 10.38 -2.40
N THR A 118 19.34 10.54 -3.33
CA THR A 118 19.29 9.93 -4.65
C THR A 118 20.65 9.29 -4.88
N SER A 119 20.76 8.03 -4.45
CA SER A 119 22.04 7.32 -4.50
C SER A 119 22.47 7.00 -5.92
N PRO A 120 23.78 6.99 -6.23
CA PRO A 120 24.30 6.44 -7.47
C PRO A 120 24.06 4.91 -7.53
N LEU A 121 24.29 4.30 -8.69
CA LEU A 121 24.34 2.85 -8.81
C LEU A 121 25.48 2.29 -7.94
N SER A 122 25.20 1.19 -7.25
CA SER A 122 26.20 0.50 -6.42
C SER A 122 27.02 -0.53 -7.19
N GLY A 123 26.45 -1.05 -8.30
CA GLY A 123 27.01 -2.16 -9.08
C GLY A 123 26.88 -3.51 -8.38
N THR A 124 26.00 -3.64 -7.38
CA THR A 124 25.75 -4.86 -6.63
C THR A 124 24.31 -5.35 -6.82
N GLU A 125 24.09 -6.66 -6.75
CA GLU A 125 22.74 -7.24 -6.80
C GLU A 125 21.97 -7.02 -5.49
N GLU A 126 22.69 -7.03 -4.37
CA GLU A 126 22.13 -6.84 -3.04
C GLU A 126 22.17 -5.36 -2.59
N PRO A 127 21.28 -4.94 -1.70
CA PRO A 127 21.29 -3.59 -1.15
C PRO A 127 22.63 -3.25 -0.48
N LYS A 128 23.26 -2.15 -0.88
CA LYS A 128 24.53 -1.67 -0.35
C LYS A 128 24.34 -0.46 0.56
N LYS A 129 25.02 -0.46 1.71
CA LYS A 129 24.99 0.67 2.63
C LYS A 129 25.59 1.93 1.98
N VAL A 130 24.86 3.04 2.09
CA VAL A 130 25.29 4.39 1.72
C VAL A 130 25.28 5.24 2.97
N GLU A 131 26.40 5.92 3.26
CA GLU A 131 26.58 6.65 4.51
C GLU A 131 27.32 7.96 4.29
N ASP A 132 26.90 9.01 4.98
CA ASP A 132 27.60 10.30 5.06
C ASP A 132 27.40 10.91 6.46
N ASN A 133 28.11 11.98 6.76
CA ASN A 133 27.92 12.75 7.97
C ASN A 133 27.65 14.22 7.60
N LEU A 134 26.61 14.79 8.19
CA LEU A 134 26.40 16.23 8.18
C LEU A 134 27.17 16.82 9.38
N ILE A 135 28.22 17.60 9.09
CA ILE A 135 29.14 18.15 10.07
C ILE A 135 28.75 19.60 10.35
N PHE A 136 28.59 19.94 11.61
CA PHE A 136 28.33 21.27 12.13
C PHE A 136 29.59 21.78 12.86
N THR A 137 30.19 22.88 12.40
CA THR A 137 31.35 23.49 13.00
C THR A 137 30.96 24.82 13.63
N LEU A 138 31.07 24.92 14.96
CA LEU A 138 30.79 26.13 15.70
C LEU A 138 31.99 27.12 15.62
N GLU A 139 31.73 28.41 15.81
CA GLU A 139 32.77 29.46 15.90
C GLU A 139 33.78 29.19 17.05
N SER A 140 33.33 28.47 18.08
CA SER A 140 34.21 27.97 19.16
C SER A 140 35.21 26.90 18.73
N GLY A 141 35.13 26.39 17.49
CA GLY A 141 35.92 25.28 16.98
C GLY A 141 35.34 23.89 17.27
N VAL A 142 34.28 23.80 18.07
CA VAL A 142 33.61 22.53 18.36
C VAL A 142 32.97 21.98 17.09
N GLN A 143 33.21 20.71 16.77
CA GLN A 143 32.55 19.99 15.69
C GLN A 143 31.58 18.94 16.24
N GLN A 144 30.40 18.94 15.71
CA GLN A 144 29.35 17.95 15.98
C GLN A 144 28.86 17.35 14.66
N LYS A 145 28.29 16.15 14.68
CA LYS A 145 27.82 15.49 13.46
C LYS A 145 26.49 14.79 13.67
N VAL A 146 25.71 14.71 12.60
CA VAL A 146 24.57 13.83 12.47
C VAL A 146 24.88 12.83 11.36
N ASN A 147 24.72 11.54 11.65
CA ASN A 147 24.93 10.48 10.66
C ASN A 147 23.74 10.37 9.71
N LEU A 148 24.02 10.23 8.42
CA LEU A 148 23.01 9.98 7.38
C LEU A 148 23.29 8.61 6.78
N ASN A 149 22.32 7.69 6.80
CA ASN A 149 22.51 6.37 6.21
C ASN A 149 21.28 5.81 5.55
N ALA A 150 21.52 4.92 4.59
CA ALA A 150 20.53 4.17 3.84
C ALA A 150 21.12 2.86 3.34
N PHE A 151 20.26 1.98 2.84
CA PHE A 151 20.66 0.87 1.96
C PHE A 151 20.15 1.18 0.56
N SER A 152 21.05 1.27 -0.43
CA SER A 152 20.72 1.52 -1.82
C SER A 152 20.68 0.22 -2.60
N TRP A 153 19.59 -0.05 -3.29
CA TRP A 153 19.39 -1.25 -4.09
C TRP A 153 19.28 -0.89 -5.57
N ASP A 154 20.12 -1.51 -6.39
CA ASP A 154 20.14 -1.24 -7.83
C ASP A 154 18.90 -1.87 -8.49
N ALA A 155 18.08 -1.01 -9.11
CA ALA A 155 16.89 -1.41 -9.82
C ALA A 155 16.95 -1.02 -11.29
N GLU A 156 16.24 -1.77 -12.14
CA GLU A 156 15.94 -1.34 -13.49
C GLU A 156 14.79 -0.32 -13.45
N LEU A 157 14.91 0.75 -14.21
CA LEU A 157 13.93 1.83 -14.20
C LEU A 157 13.16 1.89 -15.53
N TRP A 158 11.87 1.59 -15.47
CA TRP A 158 10.96 1.64 -16.61
C TRP A 158 10.08 2.89 -16.53
N LYS A 159 10.07 3.72 -17.60
CA LYS A 159 9.33 4.98 -17.63
C LYS A 159 8.32 5.00 -18.77
N ASN A 160 7.01 5.04 -18.46
CA ASN A 160 5.93 5.09 -19.45
C ASN A 160 6.11 4.05 -20.56
N VAL A 161 6.24 2.78 -20.17
CA VAL A 161 6.55 1.70 -21.10
C VAL A 161 5.30 1.26 -21.85
N GLU A 162 5.36 1.16 -23.18
CA GLU A 162 4.33 0.56 -24.01
C GLU A 162 4.82 -0.76 -24.59
N ILE A 163 4.13 -1.85 -24.23
CA ILE A 163 4.38 -3.19 -24.73
C ILE A 163 3.57 -3.37 -26.02
N LYS A 164 4.26 -3.39 -27.17
CA LYS A 164 3.64 -3.47 -28.52
C LYS A 164 3.76 -4.86 -29.17
N GLU A 165 4.58 -5.73 -28.58
CA GLU A 165 4.80 -7.10 -29.00
C GLU A 165 4.84 -8.03 -27.80
N ASN A 166 4.77 -9.33 -28.02
CA ASN A 166 4.81 -10.31 -26.94
C ASN A 166 6.12 -10.19 -26.16
N THR A 167 6.01 -9.85 -24.89
CA THR A 167 7.14 -9.57 -24.01
C THR A 167 7.05 -10.38 -22.74
N THR A 168 8.16 -11.00 -22.33
CA THR A 168 8.24 -11.74 -21.07
C THR A 168 9.24 -11.09 -20.13
N ILE A 169 8.82 -10.87 -18.88
CA ILE A 169 9.65 -10.41 -17.77
C ILE A 169 9.79 -11.58 -16.81
N LYS A 170 11.02 -12.03 -16.57
CA LYS A 170 11.35 -12.99 -15.51
C LYS A 170 12.69 -12.63 -14.93
N THR A 171 12.71 -12.02 -13.74
CA THR A 171 13.93 -11.52 -13.11
C THR A 171 13.76 -11.40 -11.61
N LYS A 172 14.84 -11.62 -10.86
CA LYS A 172 14.92 -11.29 -9.43
C LYS A 172 15.41 -9.87 -9.17
N LYS A 173 15.98 -9.20 -10.19
CA LYS A 173 16.39 -7.81 -10.07
C LYS A 173 15.15 -6.93 -9.99
N PRO A 174 15.08 -5.98 -9.03
CA PRO A 174 13.96 -5.06 -8.91
C PRO A 174 13.73 -4.26 -10.20
N ILE A 175 12.47 -4.12 -10.59
CA ILE A 175 12.06 -3.22 -11.66
C ILE A 175 11.14 -2.15 -11.07
N VAL A 176 11.55 -0.89 -11.15
CA VAL A 176 10.75 0.26 -10.70
C VAL A 176 10.02 0.87 -11.87
N ILE A 177 8.69 0.92 -11.79
CA ILE A 177 7.80 1.40 -12.85
C ILE A 177 7.37 2.83 -12.54
N GLN A 178 7.76 3.77 -13.38
CA GLN A 178 7.34 5.18 -13.32
C GLN A 178 6.40 5.49 -14.49
N GLY A 179 5.24 6.11 -14.19
CA GLY A 179 4.23 6.48 -15.19
C GLY A 179 3.34 5.31 -15.65
N GLY A 180 3.81 4.08 -15.54
CA GLY A 180 3.02 2.87 -15.80
C GLY A 180 3.49 2.03 -17.00
N ILE A 181 2.79 0.90 -17.18
CA ILE A 181 2.92 -0.02 -18.30
C ILE A 181 1.61 -0.02 -19.08
N LYS A 182 1.66 0.15 -20.38
CA LYS A 182 0.53 -0.04 -21.29
C LYS A 182 0.78 -1.27 -22.15
N VAL A 183 -0.11 -2.25 -22.11
CA VAL A 183 -0.08 -3.40 -23.02
C VAL A 183 -1.00 -3.10 -24.20
N ALA A 184 -0.43 -2.91 -25.39
CA ALA A 184 -1.18 -2.56 -26.59
C ALA A 184 -2.06 -3.74 -27.08
N GLU A 185 -3.10 -3.45 -27.84
CA GLU A 185 -3.92 -4.46 -28.49
C GLU A 185 -3.05 -5.39 -29.35
N GLY A 186 -3.31 -6.69 -29.28
CA GLY A 186 -2.54 -7.72 -29.99
C GLY A 186 -1.22 -8.12 -29.34
N ALA A 187 -0.75 -7.39 -28.32
CA ALA A 187 0.43 -7.74 -27.55
C ALA A 187 0.10 -8.51 -26.27
N THR A 188 1.01 -9.36 -25.83
CA THR A 188 0.94 -10.08 -24.55
C THR A 188 2.13 -9.70 -23.68
N LEU A 189 1.84 -9.24 -22.45
CA LEU A 189 2.85 -9.12 -21.39
C LEU A 189 2.76 -10.36 -20.50
N THR A 190 3.85 -11.10 -20.38
CA THR A 190 3.99 -12.21 -19.43
C THR A 190 4.95 -11.82 -18.32
N ILE A 191 4.50 -11.95 -17.06
CA ILE A 191 5.33 -11.72 -15.88
C ILE A 191 5.52 -13.06 -15.19
N GLY A 192 6.75 -13.58 -15.26
CA GLY A 192 7.10 -14.92 -14.78
C GLY A 192 7.45 -14.98 -13.29
N GLU A 193 7.55 -16.19 -12.79
CA GLU A 193 7.78 -16.52 -11.38
C GLU A 193 8.93 -15.73 -10.73
N GLY A 194 8.75 -15.36 -9.48
CA GLY A 194 9.73 -14.68 -8.63
C GLY A 194 10.00 -13.22 -9.01
N THR A 195 9.29 -12.69 -10.00
CA THR A 195 9.42 -11.28 -10.40
C THR A 195 8.69 -10.36 -9.43
N THR A 196 9.36 -9.29 -9.01
CA THR A 196 8.73 -8.19 -8.26
C THR A 196 8.76 -6.90 -9.07
N LEU A 197 7.60 -6.30 -9.31
CA LEU A 197 7.46 -4.98 -9.91
C LEU A 197 7.07 -3.95 -8.84
N TYR A 198 7.81 -2.87 -8.79
CA TYR A 198 7.65 -1.76 -7.84
C TYR A 198 7.07 -0.54 -8.57
N PHE A 199 5.88 -0.13 -8.21
CA PHE A 199 5.17 0.94 -8.90
C PHE A 199 5.26 2.25 -8.13
N SER A 200 5.76 3.30 -8.80
CA SER A 200 5.73 4.65 -8.26
C SER A 200 4.30 5.21 -8.23
N ASN A 201 4.08 6.25 -7.44
CA ASN A 201 2.79 6.90 -7.33
C ASN A 201 2.19 7.21 -8.72
N LYS A 202 0.90 6.90 -8.91
CA LYS A 202 0.12 7.00 -10.16
C LYS A 202 0.53 6.03 -11.28
N ALA A 203 1.58 5.25 -11.15
CA ALA A 203 1.86 4.17 -12.08
C ALA A 203 0.83 3.05 -11.96
N GLY A 204 0.69 2.23 -12.98
CA GLY A 204 -0.24 1.10 -13.04
C GLY A 204 0.00 0.28 -14.29
N ILE A 205 -0.81 -0.76 -14.50
CA ILE A 205 -0.79 -1.57 -15.73
C ILE A 205 -2.12 -1.37 -16.46
N ASP A 206 -2.07 -0.74 -17.62
CA ASP A 206 -3.21 -0.51 -18.51
C ASP A 206 -3.18 -1.57 -19.63
N VAL A 207 -4.14 -2.51 -19.62
CA VAL A 207 -4.15 -3.69 -20.49
C VAL A 207 -5.23 -3.55 -21.55
N TYR A 208 -4.83 -3.31 -22.79
CA TYR A 208 -5.67 -3.37 -23.98
C TYR A 208 -5.49 -4.70 -24.74
N GLY A 209 -4.30 -5.30 -24.65
CA GLY A 209 -3.95 -6.63 -25.15
C GLY A 209 -4.21 -7.71 -24.11
N GLN A 210 -3.19 -8.52 -23.82
CA GLN A 210 -3.26 -9.62 -22.86
C GLN A 210 -2.20 -9.48 -21.78
N LEU A 211 -2.55 -9.79 -20.53
CA LEU A 211 -1.62 -9.91 -19.41
C LEU A 211 -1.67 -11.33 -18.86
N LYS A 212 -0.49 -11.93 -18.70
CA LYS A 212 -0.29 -13.19 -18.01
C LYS A 212 0.66 -13.00 -16.84
N ILE A 213 0.24 -13.36 -15.65
CA ILE A 213 1.08 -13.41 -14.46
C ILE A 213 1.21 -14.88 -14.07
N GLU A 214 2.43 -15.39 -14.19
CA GLU A 214 2.75 -16.82 -14.09
C GLU A 214 3.69 -17.05 -12.88
N GLY A 215 3.17 -16.83 -11.67
CA GLY A 215 3.84 -17.22 -10.44
C GLY A 215 3.72 -18.73 -10.17
N THR A 216 4.43 -19.21 -9.16
CA THR A 216 4.38 -20.59 -8.68
C THR A 216 4.29 -20.65 -7.16
N ASN A 217 3.96 -21.83 -6.61
CA ASN A 217 3.99 -22.11 -5.17
C ASN A 217 5.40 -22.42 -4.63
N ALA A 218 6.43 -22.35 -5.47
CA ALA A 218 7.79 -22.52 -5.00
C ALA A 218 8.19 -21.39 -4.03
N LYS A 219 9.14 -21.65 -3.16
CA LYS A 219 9.71 -20.60 -2.30
C LYS A 219 10.20 -19.45 -3.17
N GLU A 220 9.71 -18.24 -2.91
CA GLU A 220 9.96 -17.03 -3.72
C GLU A 220 9.49 -17.14 -5.19
N GLY A 221 8.54 -18.06 -5.48
CA GLY A 221 8.01 -18.24 -6.83
C GLY A 221 6.80 -17.36 -7.16
N ALA A 222 6.16 -16.74 -6.18
CA ALA A 222 5.07 -15.81 -6.40
C ALA A 222 5.56 -14.56 -7.16
N VAL A 223 4.68 -14.00 -7.99
CA VAL A 223 4.90 -12.69 -8.62
C VAL A 223 4.34 -11.62 -7.69
N THR A 224 5.14 -10.62 -7.35
CA THR A 224 4.71 -9.52 -6.46
C THR A 224 4.58 -8.22 -7.24
N LEU A 225 3.42 -7.58 -7.11
CA LEU A 225 3.13 -6.25 -7.66
C LEU A 225 2.77 -5.31 -6.50
N ARG A 226 3.62 -4.32 -6.23
CA ARG A 226 3.52 -3.47 -5.04
C ARG A 226 3.96 -2.02 -5.28
N GLY A 227 3.76 -1.14 -4.31
CA GLY A 227 4.33 0.19 -4.32
C GLY A 227 5.87 0.19 -4.22
N ASP A 228 6.50 1.26 -4.68
CA ASP A 228 7.97 1.40 -4.70
C ASP A 228 8.58 1.87 -3.36
N ARG A 229 7.75 2.11 -2.35
CA ARG A 229 8.22 2.50 -1.02
C ARG A 229 8.68 1.27 -0.23
N LEU A 230 9.96 1.27 0.16
CA LEU A 230 10.57 0.20 0.96
C LEU A 230 10.80 0.60 2.42
N ASP A 231 10.50 1.85 2.76
CA ASP A 231 10.68 2.42 4.08
C ASP A 231 9.47 2.20 5.00
N TRP A 232 9.61 2.61 6.23
CA TRP A 232 8.58 2.54 7.23
C TRP A 232 7.85 3.88 7.37
N MET A 233 6.53 3.86 7.46
CA MET A 233 5.71 5.03 7.80
C MET A 233 5.82 5.34 9.30
N PHE A 234 5.70 4.29 10.13
CA PHE A 234 5.85 4.30 11.58
C PHE A 234 6.63 3.05 12.01
N ASP A 235 7.13 2.99 13.21
CA ASP A 235 7.93 1.85 13.72
C ASP A 235 7.20 0.49 13.65
N TYR A 236 5.87 0.50 13.57
CA TYR A 236 5.04 -0.70 13.46
C TYR A 236 4.41 -0.90 12.08
N LEU A 237 4.50 0.08 11.15
CA LEU A 237 3.81 0.09 9.87
C LEU A 237 4.79 0.35 8.73
N LYS A 238 4.99 -0.65 7.89
CA LYS A 238 5.71 -0.49 6.62
C LYS A 238 4.82 0.21 5.60
N TYR A 239 5.42 1.00 4.71
CA TYR A 239 4.68 1.51 3.55
C TYR A 239 4.11 0.39 2.68
N ASP A 240 4.72 -0.78 2.69
CA ASP A 240 4.25 -1.96 1.99
C ASP A 240 2.82 -2.37 2.36
N ASP A 241 2.43 -2.14 3.61
CA ASP A 241 1.10 -2.44 4.13
C ASP A 241 0.09 -1.30 3.92
N VAL A 242 0.53 -0.14 3.38
CA VAL A 242 -0.31 1.04 3.19
C VAL A 242 -0.93 1.05 1.79
N SER A 243 -2.25 1.17 1.73
CA SER A 243 -3.01 1.24 0.47
C SER A 243 -2.79 2.54 -0.30
N GLY A 244 -3.10 2.55 -1.61
CA GLY A 244 -3.15 3.78 -2.42
C GLY A 244 -1.82 4.24 -3.00
N GLN A 245 -0.79 3.40 -3.02
CA GLN A 245 0.54 3.79 -3.52
C GLN A 245 0.63 3.80 -5.05
N TRP A 246 -0.14 2.94 -5.74
CA TRP A 246 -0.17 2.84 -7.19
C TRP A 246 -1.57 2.50 -7.68
N ARG A 247 -1.83 2.66 -8.99
CA ARG A 247 -3.20 2.56 -9.54
C ARG A 247 -3.78 1.15 -9.54
N GLY A 248 -2.94 0.10 -9.64
CA GLY A 248 -3.34 -1.28 -9.85
C GLY A 248 -3.38 -1.67 -11.33
N ILE A 249 -4.16 -2.71 -11.65
CA ILE A 249 -4.28 -3.29 -12.99
C ILE A 249 -5.65 -2.95 -13.56
N HIS A 250 -5.69 -2.42 -14.79
CA HIS A 250 -6.94 -2.10 -15.48
C HIS A 250 -7.04 -2.83 -16.82
N PHE A 251 -8.01 -3.75 -16.92
CA PHE A 251 -8.33 -4.47 -18.14
C PHE A 251 -9.41 -3.73 -18.93
N TYR A 252 -9.01 -3.03 -19.97
CA TYR A 252 -9.89 -2.27 -20.85
C TYR A 252 -10.76 -3.17 -21.73
N LYS A 253 -11.78 -2.60 -22.35
CA LYS A 253 -12.79 -3.33 -23.16
C LYS A 253 -12.19 -4.35 -24.16
N PRO A 254 -11.15 -4.06 -24.95
CA PRO A 254 -10.62 -5.01 -25.95
C PRO A 254 -9.77 -6.14 -25.34
N SER A 255 -9.40 -6.05 -24.06
CA SER A 255 -8.54 -7.04 -23.40
C SER A 255 -9.32 -8.29 -23.01
N TYR A 256 -8.81 -9.47 -23.36
CA TYR A 256 -9.39 -10.78 -23.07
C TYR A 256 -8.31 -11.82 -22.78
N ASP A 257 -8.77 -12.97 -22.27
CA ASP A 257 -7.94 -14.18 -22.04
C ASP A 257 -6.76 -13.89 -21.10
N ASN A 258 -6.97 -12.96 -20.16
CA ASN A 258 -5.97 -12.59 -19.15
C ASN A 258 -5.92 -13.65 -18.05
N GLU A 259 -4.73 -13.91 -17.54
CA GLU A 259 -4.51 -14.93 -16.52
C GLU A 259 -3.57 -14.42 -15.42
N ILE A 260 -3.94 -14.66 -14.16
CA ILE A 260 -3.16 -14.30 -12.97
C ILE A 260 -3.09 -15.53 -12.08
N THR A 261 -1.88 -16.06 -11.86
CA THR A 261 -1.66 -17.24 -11.05
C THR A 261 -0.50 -17.01 -10.08
N PHE A 262 -0.67 -17.38 -8.81
CA PHE A 262 0.29 -17.20 -7.72
C PHE A 262 0.89 -15.78 -7.70
N ALA A 263 0.01 -14.78 -7.71
CA ALA A 263 0.37 -13.37 -7.59
C ALA A 263 0.04 -12.82 -6.21
N ASP A 264 0.86 -11.87 -5.76
CA ASP A 264 0.58 -10.99 -4.63
C ASP A 264 0.48 -9.55 -5.15
N ILE A 265 -0.72 -8.97 -5.11
CA ILE A 265 -1.04 -7.65 -5.64
C ILE A 265 -1.56 -6.80 -4.50
N HIS A 266 -0.79 -5.81 -4.08
CA HIS A 266 -1.16 -5.03 -2.90
C HIS A 266 -0.75 -3.57 -2.93
N SER A 267 -1.21 -2.84 -1.91
CA SER A 267 -0.92 -1.41 -1.70
C SER A 267 -1.43 -0.52 -2.83
N THR A 268 -2.47 -0.97 -3.53
CA THR A 268 -3.02 -0.30 -4.72
C THR A 268 -4.07 0.76 -4.37
N TYR A 269 -4.39 1.61 -5.35
CA TYR A 269 -5.66 2.31 -5.32
C TYR A 269 -6.80 1.32 -5.60
N ASN A 270 -6.91 0.74 -6.80
CA ASN A 270 -7.74 -0.44 -7.06
C ASN A 270 -6.81 -1.62 -7.37
N GLY A 271 -7.07 -2.79 -6.80
CA GLY A 271 -6.31 -3.99 -7.13
C GLY A 271 -6.44 -4.31 -8.62
N ILE A 272 -7.65 -4.71 -9.02
CA ILE A 272 -7.99 -5.07 -10.40
C ILE A 272 -9.31 -4.43 -10.81
N VAL A 273 -9.35 -3.84 -12.02
CA VAL A 273 -10.55 -3.30 -12.64
C VAL A 273 -10.75 -3.97 -14.00
N CYS A 274 -11.96 -4.50 -14.24
CA CYS A 274 -12.38 -5.08 -15.51
C CYS A 274 -13.53 -4.26 -16.10
N ASP A 275 -13.29 -3.63 -17.24
CA ASP A 275 -14.31 -2.89 -17.98
C ASP A 275 -15.33 -3.84 -18.65
N SER A 276 -16.52 -3.31 -18.91
CA SER A 276 -17.58 -3.99 -19.66
C SER A 276 -17.07 -4.47 -21.01
N SER A 277 -17.37 -5.75 -21.32
CA SER A 277 -16.92 -6.42 -22.54
C SER A 277 -17.90 -7.54 -22.93
N ASN A 278 -17.57 -8.31 -23.97
CA ASN A 278 -18.40 -9.48 -24.36
C ASN A 278 -18.39 -10.53 -23.20
N VAL A 279 -19.56 -10.79 -22.65
CA VAL A 279 -19.78 -11.69 -21.51
C VAL A 279 -19.65 -13.18 -21.83
N ASP A 280 -19.56 -13.57 -23.11
CA ASP A 280 -19.36 -14.95 -23.55
C ASP A 280 -17.87 -15.26 -23.79
N ARG A 281 -17.00 -14.23 -23.79
CA ARG A 281 -15.56 -14.38 -23.90
C ARG A 281 -14.87 -14.16 -22.56
N GLN A 282 -13.91 -15.03 -22.20
CA GLN A 282 -13.17 -14.91 -20.95
C GLN A 282 -12.37 -13.60 -20.89
N LYS A 283 -12.67 -12.77 -19.90
CA LYS A 283 -11.94 -11.52 -19.64
C LYS A 283 -10.72 -11.77 -18.79
N LEU A 284 -10.94 -12.45 -17.66
CA LEU A 284 -9.90 -12.65 -16.65
C LEU A 284 -10.12 -13.97 -15.90
N THR A 285 -9.03 -14.70 -15.67
CA THR A 285 -8.97 -15.84 -14.77
C THR A 285 -7.92 -15.54 -13.68
N ILE A 286 -8.31 -15.65 -12.41
CA ILE A 286 -7.42 -15.48 -11.25
C ILE A 286 -7.36 -16.79 -10.48
N LYS A 287 -6.15 -17.26 -10.20
CA LYS A 287 -5.94 -18.50 -9.45
C LYS A 287 -4.89 -18.29 -8.36
N GLN A 288 -5.10 -18.88 -7.17
CA GLN A 288 -4.09 -19.03 -6.12
C GLN A 288 -3.33 -17.73 -5.82
N SER A 289 -4.04 -16.61 -5.80
CA SER A 289 -3.46 -15.27 -5.70
C SER A 289 -3.93 -14.54 -4.44
N ASN A 290 -3.26 -13.45 -4.14
CA ASN A 290 -3.59 -12.57 -3.03
C ASN A 290 -3.76 -11.13 -3.56
N ILE A 291 -4.90 -10.49 -3.24
CA ILE A 291 -5.18 -9.10 -3.61
C ILE A 291 -5.63 -8.38 -2.35
N HIS A 292 -4.81 -7.44 -1.87
CA HIS A 292 -5.08 -6.84 -0.57
C HIS A 292 -4.57 -5.41 -0.43
N ASN A 293 -4.97 -4.76 0.67
CA ASN A 293 -4.58 -3.39 1.02
C ASN A 293 -4.85 -2.41 -0.13
N CYS A 294 -6.11 -2.35 -0.57
CA CYS A 294 -6.57 -1.48 -1.65
C CYS A 294 -7.32 -0.27 -1.09
N GLN A 295 -7.04 0.94 -1.57
CA GLN A 295 -7.77 2.17 -1.19
C GLN A 295 -9.13 2.26 -1.89
N GLY A 296 -9.31 1.57 -3.00
CA GLY A 296 -10.56 1.40 -3.72
C GLY A 296 -11.06 -0.04 -3.58
N TYR A 297 -11.30 -0.69 -4.71
CA TYR A 297 -11.74 -2.09 -4.80
C TYR A 297 -10.56 -3.05 -4.84
N GLY A 298 -10.73 -4.24 -4.26
CA GLY A 298 -9.82 -5.35 -4.53
C GLY A 298 -10.00 -5.85 -5.96
N LEU A 299 -11.22 -6.28 -6.32
CA LEU A 299 -11.61 -6.62 -7.69
C LEU A 299 -12.93 -5.90 -8.04
N LEU A 300 -12.92 -5.12 -9.10
CA LEU A 300 -14.12 -4.53 -9.71
C LEU A 300 -14.37 -5.16 -11.08
N SER A 301 -15.46 -5.91 -11.20
CA SER A 301 -15.91 -6.52 -12.46
C SER A 301 -17.21 -5.86 -12.94
N THR A 302 -17.16 -5.27 -14.14
CA THR A 302 -18.32 -4.64 -14.75
C THR A 302 -18.68 -5.37 -16.04
N ASN A 303 -19.81 -6.05 -16.04
CA ASN A 303 -20.42 -6.70 -17.22
C ASN A 303 -19.41 -7.43 -18.12
N CYS A 304 -18.66 -8.36 -17.54
CA CYS A 304 -17.69 -9.19 -18.26
C CYS A 304 -17.66 -10.61 -17.67
N LYS A 305 -16.84 -11.49 -18.25
CA LYS A 305 -16.67 -12.86 -17.75
C LYS A 305 -15.38 -13.00 -16.96
N VAL A 306 -15.51 -13.34 -15.67
CA VAL A 306 -14.38 -13.46 -14.72
C VAL A 306 -14.52 -14.74 -13.90
N ASP A 307 -13.45 -15.52 -13.81
CA ASP A 307 -13.35 -16.67 -12.92
C ASP A 307 -12.23 -16.44 -11.89
N VAL A 308 -12.55 -16.66 -10.61
CA VAL A 308 -11.60 -16.53 -9.51
C VAL A 308 -11.62 -17.80 -8.68
N SER A 309 -10.44 -18.37 -8.41
CA SER A 309 -10.35 -19.60 -7.60
C SER A 309 -9.17 -19.58 -6.65
N ASN A 310 -9.33 -20.21 -5.48
CA ASN A 310 -8.29 -20.35 -4.46
C ASN A 310 -7.57 -19.02 -4.16
N THR A 311 -8.31 -17.92 -4.07
CA THR A 311 -7.77 -16.57 -4.02
C THR A 311 -8.26 -15.84 -2.76
N LEU A 312 -7.34 -15.14 -2.11
CA LEU A 312 -7.63 -14.23 -1.00
C LEU A 312 -7.83 -12.82 -1.55
N LEU A 313 -8.99 -12.22 -1.24
CA LEU A 313 -9.26 -10.80 -1.49
C LEU A 313 -9.60 -10.13 -0.16
N SER A 314 -8.74 -9.23 0.31
CA SER A 314 -8.89 -8.70 1.66
C SER A 314 -8.55 -7.21 1.78
N ASN A 315 -9.01 -6.59 2.84
CA ASN A 315 -8.60 -5.25 3.27
C ASN A 315 -8.69 -4.19 2.14
N ALA A 316 -9.88 -4.00 1.58
CA ALA A 316 -10.17 -2.93 0.62
C ALA A 316 -11.03 -1.85 1.28
N LEU A 317 -10.73 -0.55 1.08
CA LEU A 317 -11.53 0.53 1.66
C LEU A 317 -12.94 0.57 1.06
N LYS A 318 -13.07 0.31 -0.25
CA LYS A 318 -14.38 0.08 -0.86
C LYS A 318 -14.78 -1.38 -0.65
N ASP A 319 -14.96 -2.14 -1.69
CA ASP A 319 -15.36 -3.54 -1.56
C ASP A 319 -14.17 -4.46 -1.90
N CYS A 320 -14.02 -5.60 -1.18
CA CYS A 320 -13.00 -6.57 -1.57
C CYS A 320 -13.29 -7.12 -2.97
N VAL A 321 -14.57 -7.42 -3.24
CA VAL A 321 -15.06 -7.78 -4.58
C VAL A 321 -16.34 -7.01 -4.89
N ALA A 322 -16.40 -6.38 -6.06
CA ALA A 322 -17.60 -5.76 -6.60
C ALA A 322 -17.91 -6.32 -8.00
N VAL A 323 -19.13 -6.84 -8.19
CA VAL A 323 -19.61 -7.45 -9.45
C VAL A 323 -20.86 -6.74 -9.89
N PHE A 324 -20.81 -6.08 -11.04
CA PHE A 324 -21.96 -5.40 -11.64
C PHE A 324 -22.29 -6.03 -13.01
N GLY A 325 -23.19 -7.01 -13.03
CA GLY A 325 -23.58 -7.74 -14.24
C GLY A 325 -22.54 -8.74 -14.75
N GLY A 326 -22.83 -9.33 -15.92
CA GLY A 326 -21.96 -10.27 -16.61
C GLY A 326 -22.01 -11.70 -16.07
N ARG A 327 -20.89 -12.42 -16.15
CA ARG A 327 -20.73 -13.82 -15.70
C ARG A 327 -19.52 -13.93 -14.80
N VAL A 328 -19.71 -14.19 -13.52
CA VAL A 328 -18.60 -14.29 -12.55
C VAL A 328 -18.74 -15.57 -11.74
N THR A 329 -17.63 -16.27 -11.56
CA THR A 329 -17.53 -17.44 -10.69
C THR A 329 -16.46 -17.22 -9.65
N LEU A 330 -16.79 -17.43 -8.37
CA LEU A 330 -15.85 -17.48 -7.25
C LEU A 330 -15.84 -18.91 -6.70
N SER A 331 -14.67 -19.56 -6.65
CA SER A 331 -14.52 -20.93 -6.16
C SER A 331 -13.41 -21.00 -5.12
N HIS A 332 -13.69 -21.51 -3.94
CA HIS A 332 -12.70 -21.57 -2.85
C HIS A 332 -12.01 -20.21 -2.61
N CYS A 333 -12.77 -19.12 -2.54
CA CYS A 333 -12.21 -17.81 -2.26
C CYS A 333 -12.44 -17.41 -0.79
N THR A 334 -11.53 -16.60 -0.26
CA THR A 334 -11.73 -15.90 1.02
C THR A 334 -11.83 -14.40 0.75
N LEU A 335 -12.99 -13.82 1.06
CA LEU A 335 -13.24 -12.40 1.02
C LEU A 335 -13.29 -11.88 2.46
N ALA A 336 -12.24 -11.16 2.87
CA ALA A 336 -12.00 -10.80 4.26
C ALA A 336 -11.92 -9.28 4.44
N GLN A 337 -13.05 -8.66 4.83
CA GLN A 337 -13.13 -7.21 4.96
C GLN A 337 -12.73 -6.74 6.36
N PHE A 338 -11.43 -6.61 6.56
CA PHE A 338 -10.83 -6.12 7.80
C PHE A 338 -9.97 -4.87 7.58
N TYR A 339 -10.30 -4.04 6.58
CA TYR A 339 -9.55 -2.81 6.27
C TYR A 339 -9.37 -1.93 7.51
N PRO A 340 -8.12 -1.66 7.92
CA PRO A 340 -7.86 -1.10 9.25
C PRO A 340 -7.90 0.43 9.30
N PHE A 341 -7.69 1.12 8.17
CA PHE A 341 -7.43 2.57 8.16
C PHE A 341 -8.68 3.44 8.21
N ASP A 342 -9.89 2.91 7.95
CA ASP A 342 -11.15 3.66 7.97
C ASP A 342 -12.31 2.77 8.42
N GLY A 343 -13.11 3.29 9.35
CA GLY A 343 -14.34 2.64 9.82
C GLY A 343 -15.45 2.59 8.78
N ASN A 344 -15.45 3.51 7.80
CA ASN A 344 -16.42 3.58 6.70
C ASN A 344 -16.06 2.66 5.52
N ARG A 345 -15.39 1.56 5.81
CA ARG A 345 -15.07 0.55 4.79
C ARG A 345 -16.32 -0.03 4.13
N GLY A 346 -16.19 -0.44 2.87
CA GLY A 346 -17.27 -1.09 2.12
C GLY A 346 -17.45 -2.57 2.50
N ALA A 347 -18.06 -3.33 1.60
CA ALA A 347 -18.39 -4.73 1.81
C ALA A 347 -17.23 -5.68 1.51
N ALA A 348 -17.29 -6.92 2.01
CA ALA A 348 -16.45 -8.01 1.49
C ALA A 348 -16.88 -8.37 0.07
N LEU A 349 -18.20 -8.39 -0.16
CA LEU A 349 -18.81 -8.67 -1.46
C LEU A 349 -19.94 -7.68 -1.76
N ARG A 350 -19.85 -7.03 -2.90
CA ARG A 350 -20.97 -6.32 -3.51
C ARG A 350 -21.29 -6.94 -4.84
N PHE A 351 -22.58 -7.22 -5.14
CA PHE A 351 -22.98 -7.73 -6.44
C PHE A 351 -24.34 -7.18 -6.85
N GLY A 352 -24.61 -7.15 -8.16
CA GLY A 352 -25.86 -6.64 -8.65
C GLY A 352 -25.97 -6.57 -10.17
N ASP A 353 -27.10 -6.05 -10.62
CA ASP A 353 -27.45 -5.87 -12.04
C ASP A 353 -27.30 -4.41 -12.51
N ASN A 354 -26.70 -3.55 -11.69
CA ASN A 354 -26.48 -2.16 -12.05
C ASN A 354 -25.23 -1.58 -11.40
N SER A 355 -24.65 -0.58 -12.06
CA SER A 355 -23.60 0.27 -11.54
C SER A 355 -24.04 1.74 -11.65
N GLY A 356 -24.47 2.32 -10.54
CA GLY A 356 -25.13 3.62 -10.55
C GLY A 356 -26.45 3.58 -11.33
N THR A 357 -26.53 4.32 -12.43
CA THR A 357 -27.72 4.36 -13.30
C THR A 357 -27.66 3.39 -14.47
N GLN A 358 -26.48 2.77 -14.71
CA GLN A 358 -26.28 1.86 -15.83
C GLN A 358 -26.70 0.43 -15.43
N LEU A 359 -27.62 -0.16 -16.19
CA LEU A 359 -28.05 -1.55 -16.01
C LEU A 359 -27.09 -2.49 -16.75
N TYR A 360 -26.72 -3.59 -16.06
CA TYR A 360 -25.92 -4.68 -16.58
C TYR A 360 -26.52 -6.01 -16.11
N PRO A 361 -27.19 -6.78 -16.99
CA PRO A 361 -27.77 -8.06 -16.57
C PRO A 361 -26.73 -8.95 -15.89
N LEU A 362 -27.02 -9.40 -14.67
CA LEU A 362 -26.24 -10.40 -13.97
C LEU A 362 -26.65 -11.77 -14.47
N LEU A 363 -25.99 -12.23 -15.54
CA LEU A 363 -26.34 -13.45 -16.26
C LEU A 363 -25.95 -14.72 -15.49
N GLN A 364 -24.88 -14.60 -14.67
CA GLN A 364 -24.40 -15.67 -13.82
C GLN A 364 -23.50 -15.08 -12.72
N PHE A 365 -23.80 -15.40 -11.47
CA PHE A 365 -22.89 -15.14 -10.35
C PHE A 365 -22.94 -16.34 -9.41
N ASP A 366 -21.96 -17.20 -9.53
CA ASP A 366 -21.85 -18.43 -8.75
C ASP A 366 -20.71 -18.33 -7.74
N VAL A 367 -20.99 -18.63 -6.49
CA VAL A 367 -20.02 -18.63 -5.39
C VAL A 367 -20.02 -20.01 -4.75
N TYR A 368 -18.89 -20.69 -4.83
CA TYR A 368 -18.69 -22.05 -4.34
C TYR A 368 -17.62 -22.09 -3.25
N ASN A 369 -17.85 -22.87 -2.19
CA ASN A 369 -16.85 -23.17 -1.16
C ASN A 369 -16.11 -21.92 -0.67
N SER A 370 -16.79 -20.78 -0.54
CA SER A 370 -16.13 -19.50 -0.27
C SER A 370 -16.49 -18.94 1.10
N LEU A 371 -15.51 -18.32 1.76
CA LEU A 371 -15.66 -17.65 3.05
C LEU A 371 -15.75 -16.14 2.86
N ILE A 372 -16.89 -15.55 3.18
CA ILE A 372 -17.16 -14.11 3.04
C ILE A 372 -17.47 -13.53 4.40
N THR A 373 -16.50 -12.80 4.96
CA THR A 373 -16.54 -12.33 6.36
C THR A 373 -15.85 -10.98 6.55
N GLY A 374 -15.93 -10.40 7.73
CA GLY A 374 -15.31 -9.11 8.04
C GLY A 374 -15.63 -8.58 9.44
N PHE A 375 -15.29 -7.31 9.69
CA PHE A 375 -15.61 -6.66 10.97
C PHE A 375 -17.09 -6.34 11.16
N ALA A 376 -17.76 -5.85 10.09
CA ALA A 376 -19.17 -5.49 10.16
C ALA A 376 -20.06 -6.72 10.35
N ASP A 377 -21.25 -6.51 10.89
CA ASP A 377 -22.25 -7.57 11.06
C ASP A 377 -22.84 -8.04 9.72
N ASP A 378 -22.84 -7.16 8.72
CA ASP A 378 -23.24 -7.44 7.35
C ASP A 378 -22.14 -6.93 6.41
N VAL A 379 -21.55 -7.85 5.65
CA VAL A 379 -20.48 -7.55 4.69
C VAL A 379 -20.84 -7.95 3.25
N ILE A 380 -22.12 -8.24 2.98
CA ILE A 380 -22.62 -8.58 1.65
C ILE A 380 -23.69 -7.57 1.25
N MET A 381 -23.47 -6.86 0.15
CA MET A 381 -24.38 -5.83 -0.34
C MET A 381 -24.87 -6.14 -1.75
N GLY A 382 -26.17 -5.99 -1.96
CA GLY A 382 -26.82 -6.10 -3.25
C GLY A 382 -27.11 -4.74 -3.89
N ALA A 383 -27.05 -4.68 -5.23
CA ALA A 383 -27.51 -3.56 -6.03
C ALA A 383 -28.45 -4.12 -7.13
N PHE A 384 -29.74 -4.22 -6.79
CA PHE A 384 -30.73 -4.94 -7.62
C PHE A 384 -31.77 -3.98 -8.18
N SER A 385 -32.03 -4.13 -9.50
CA SER A 385 -33.17 -3.52 -10.17
C SER A 385 -34.23 -4.59 -10.42
N LYS A 386 -35.46 -4.14 -10.82
CA LYS A 386 -36.51 -5.06 -11.29
C LYS A 386 -36.44 -5.26 -12.79
N ASP A 387 -35.55 -4.55 -13.49
CA ASP A 387 -35.60 -4.38 -14.94
C ASP A 387 -34.50 -5.18 -15.66
N ALA A 388 -33.63 -5.88 -14.93
CA ALA A 388 -32.56 -6.69 -15.51
C ALA A 388 -32.53 -8.12 -14.92
N ALA A 389 -31.87 -9.03 -15.63
CA ALA A 389 -31.68 -10.39 -15.13
C ALA A 389 -30.75 -10.39 -13.89
N LEU A 390 -31.13 -11.22 -12.91
CA LEU A 390 -30.42 -11.36 -11.65
C LEU A 390 -30.27 -12.83 -11.27
N ASN A 391 -29.26 -13.49 -11.85
CA ASN A 391 -28.99 -14.91 -11.62
C ASN A 391 -27.76 -15.05 -10.74
N TYR A 392 -27.96 -15.52 -9.51
CA TYR A 392 -26.87 -15.78 -8.58
C TYR A 392 -27.11 -17.04 -7.74
N ARG A 393 -26.03 -17.64 -7.24
CA ARG A 393 -26.06 -18.79 -6.36
C ARG A 393 -24.87 -18.79 -5.41
N PHE A 394 -25.11 -19.11 -4.14
CA PHE A 394 -24.13 -19.43 -3.14
C PHE A 394 -24.27 -20.91 -2.78
N ASP A 395 -23.17 -21.63 -2.79
CA ASP A 395 -23.15 -23.08 -2.63
C ASP A 395 -21.98 -23.48 -1.71
N HIS A 396 -22.24 -24.20 -0.61
CA HIS A 396 -21.27 -24.60 0.41
C HIS A 396 -20.39 -23.41 0.85
N SER A 397 -20.99 -22.28 1.16
CA SER A 397 -20.23 -21.05 1.49
C SER A 397 -20.62 -20.52 2.87
N ILE A 398 -19.71 -19.81 3.51
CA ILE A 398 -19.97 -19.12 4.78
C ILE A 398 -20.19 -17.64 4.48
N LEU A 399 -21.34 -17.11 4.92
CA LEU A 399 -21.76 -15.74 4.63
C LEU A 399 -22.02 -14.93 5.90
N ARG A 400 -21.28 -13.82 6.06
CA ARG A 400 -21.51 -12.85 7.12
C ARG A 400 -22.51 -11.79 6.67
N THR A 401 -23.78 -12.14 6.75
CA THR A 401 -24.95 -11.29 6.43
C THR A 401 -26.18 -11.79 7.17
N THR A 402 -27.19 -10.96 7.31
CA THR A 402 -28.45 -11.37 7.93
C THR A 402 -29.19 -12.34 7.03
N LYS A 403 -29.53 -13.52 7.57
CA LYS A 403 -30.38 -14.49 6.87
C LYS A 403 -31.79 -13.93 6.66
N GLU A 404 -32.24 -13.89 5.42
CA GLU A 404 -33.61 -13.49 5.09
C GLU A 404 -34.63 -14.49 5.64
N GLU A 405 -35.84 -14.03 6.00
CA GLU A 405 -36.92 -14.90 6.49
C GLU A 405 -37.37 -15.90 5.44
N LYS A 406 -37.33 -15.51 4.16
CA LYS A 406 -37.69 -16.36 3.01
C LYS A 406 -36.51 -16.44 2.06
N ILE A 407 -35.75 -17.49 2.17
CA ILE A 407 -34.63 -17.78 1.26
C ILE A 407 -35.08 -18.65 0.11
N ASP A 408 -34.60 -18.35 -1.09
CA ASP A 408 -34.74 -19.22 -2.27
C ASP A 408 -33.72 -20.34 -2.17
N ALA A 409 -34.13 -21.56 -1.83
CA ALA A 409 -33.27 -22.72 -1.68
C ALA A 409 -32.44 -23.05 -2.94
N ALA A 410 -32.88 -22.61 -4.13
CA ALA A 410 -32.11 -22.78 -5.35
C ALA A 410 -30.91 -21.84 -5.44
N LYS A 411 -30.96 -20.73 -4.70
CA LYS A 411 -29.88 -19.72 -4.66
C LYS A 411 -28.91 -19.91 -3.50
N TYR A 412 -29.30 -20.63 -2.44
CA TYR A 412 -28.50 -20.81 -1.23
C TYR A 412 -28.46 -22.29 -0.85
N ILE A 413 -27.46 -23.01 -1.32
CA ILE A 413 -27.29 -24.44 -1.15
C ILE A 413 -26.21 -24.67 -0.09
N GLU A 414 -26.55 -25.39 1.00
CA GLU A 414 -25.62 -25.71 2.10
C GLU A 414 -24.81 -24.50 2.59
N VAL A 415 -25.49 -23.34 2.73
CA VAL A 415 -24.88 -22.10 3.19
C VAL A 415 -24.91 -22.01 4.71
N GLU A 416 -23.75 -21.77 5.31
CA GLU A 416 -23.61 -21.39 6.71
C GLU A 416 -23.72 -19.85 6.85
N TRP A 417 -24.69 -19.41 7.65
CA TRP A 417 -24.86 -17.98 7.97
C TRP A 417 -24.13 -17.65 9.24
N GLU A 418 -23.19 -16.71 9.20
CA GLU A 418 -22.51 -16.29 10.41
C GLU A 418 -23.45 -15.56 11.36
N ASP A 419 -23.52 -16.02 12.60
CA ASP A 419 -24.16 -15.29 13.67
C ASP A 419 -23.20 -14.22 14.23
N LYS A 420 -23.61 -12.97 14.17
CA LYS A 420 -22.85 -11.84 14.74
C LYS A 420 -22.64 -11.95 16.24
N ALA A 421 -23.54 -12.67 16.94
CA ALA A 421 -23.41 -12.93 18.38
C ALA A 421 -22.38 -14.01 18.70
N ASP A 422 -21.97 -14.82 17.71
CA ASP A 422 -20.92 -15.82 17.86
C ASP A 422 -19.53 -15.17 17.90
N THR A 423 -19.03 -14.92 19.09
CA THR A 423 -17.69 -14.34 19.32
C THR A 423 -16.56 -15.37 19.31
N VAL A 424 -16.85 -16.65 19.06
CA VAL A 424 -15.89 -17.74 19.13
C VAL A 424 -15.49 -18.25 17.76
N GLN A 425 -16.43 -18.34 16.82
CA GLN A 425 -16.25 -19.02 15.53
C GLN A 425 -16.62 -18.16 14.30
N SER A 426 -17.04 -16.90 14.48
CA SER A 426 -17.44 -15.99 13.41
C SER A 426 -16.47 -14.83 13.23
N GLY A 427 -16.51 -14.16 12.08
CA GLY A 427 -15.71 -12.99 11.76
C GLY A 427 -14.21 -13.28 11.80
N GLN A 428 -13.48 -12.45 12.52
CA GLN A 428 -12.02 -12.61 12.69
C GLN A 428 -11.62 -13.95 13.35
N LYS A 429 -12.57 -14.66 13.98
CA LYS A 429 -12.31 -15.91 14.68
C LYS A 429 -12.12 -17.13 13.77
N HIS A 430 -12.38 -17.01 12.49
CA HIS A 430 -11.96 -18.00 11.50
C HIS A 430 -10.44 -18.09 11.33
N PHE A 431 -9.70 -17.00 11.57
CA PHE A 431 -8.33 -16.80 11.15
C PHE A 431 -7.32 -16.88 12.28
N ARG A 432 -6.09 -17.22 11.94
CA ARG A 432 -4.97 -17.28 12.89
C ARG A 432 -4.70 -15.92 13.52
N LEU A 433 -4.68 -14.86 12.70
CA LEU A 433 -4.38 -13.50 13.17
C LEU A 433 -5.17 -12.44 12.40
N VAL A 434 -5.87 -11.58 13.12
CA VAL A 434 -6.43 -10.32 12.64
C VAL A 434 -6.10 -9.25 13.69
N ASP A 435 -4.98 -8.56 13.50
CA ASP A 435 -4.51 -7.45 14.36
C ASP A 435 -4.54 -6.15 13.55
N ALA A 436 -5.68 -5.46 13.62
CA ALA A 436 -5.87 -4.20 12.90
C ALA A 436 -5.01 -3.06 13.45
N ASP A 437 -4.66 -3.06 14.73
CA ASP A 437 -3.86 -2.01 15.36
C ASP A 437 -2.41 -2.03 14.87
N LYS A 438 -1.87 -3.23 14.66
CA LYS A 438 -0.51 -3.44 14.12
C LYS A 438 -0.49 -3.80 12.65
N GLN A 439 -1.66 -3.88 12.02
CA GLN A 439 -1.86 -4.22 10.61
C GLN A 439 -1.21 -5.54 10.20
N ARG A 440 -1.38 -6.54 11.07
CA ARG A 440 -0.89 -7.90 10.85
C ARG A 440 -2.06 -8.82 10.63
N PHE A 441 -2.05 -9.49 9.50
CA PHE A 441 -3.13 -10.38 9.09
C PHE A 441 -2.55 -11.72 8.65
N ASP A 442 -3.10 -12.80 9.20
CA ASP A 442 -2.90 -14.17 8.74
C ASP A 442 -4.27 -14.82 8.59
N PHE A 443 -4.72 -14.93 7.34
CA PHE A 443 -6.04 -15.45 6.99
C PHE A 443 -6.07 -16.98 6.83
N HIS A 444 -5.04 -17.70 7.22
CA HIS A 444 -5.13 -19.15 7.37
C HIS A 444 -6.13 -19.52 8.46
N LEU A 445 -6.80 -20.65 8.26
CA LEU A 445 -7.82 -21.10 9.19
C LEU A 445 -7.20 -21.53 10.53
N ARG A 446 -7.87 -21.19 11.62
CA ARG A 446 -7.55 -21.70 12.94
C ARG A 446 -8.40 -22.94 13.27
N LYS A 447 -7.98 -23.78 14.19
CA LYS A 447 -8.62 -25.04 14.60
C LYS A 447 -10.13 -24.92 14.92
N ALA A 448 -10.58 -23.77 15.41
CA ALA A 448 -11.98 -23.53 15.77
C ALA A 448 -12.85 -23.03 14.62
N SER A 449 -12.28 -22.87 13.41
CA SER A 449 -13.04 -22.34 12.28
C SER A 449 -14.12 -23.30 11.81
N LYS A 450 -15.34 -22.80 11.60
CA LYS A 450 -16.44 -23.55 11.00
C LYS A 450 -16.22 -23.90 9.53
N ALA A 451 -15.21 -23.32 8.88
CA ALA A 451 -14.90 -23.55 7.47
C ALA A 451 -14.25 -24.92 7.23
N ILE A 452 -13.70 -25.55 8.26
CA ILE A 452 -12.93 -26.80 8.17
C ILE A 452 -13.85 -27.97 7.78
N ASN A 453 -13.50 -28.69 6.70
CA ASN A 453 -14.21 -29.86 6.16
C ASN A 453 -15.71 -29.58 5.91
N LYS A 454 -16.02 -28.45 5.30
CA LYS A 454 -17.40 -28.03 4.99
C LYS A 454 -17.66 -27.75 3.51
N GLY A 455 -16.63 -27.80 2.68
CA GLY A 455 -16.77 -27.69 1.22
C GLY A 455 -17.00 -29.06 0.58
N TYR A 456 -17.08 -29.06 -0.75
CA TYR A 456 -17.17 -30.28 -1.56
C TYR A 456 -16.26 -30.17 -2.79
N VAL A 457 -15.89 -31.31 -3.38
CA VAL A 457 -15.01 -31.36 -4.55
C VAL A 457 -15.77 -30.86 -5.78
N LEU A 458 -15.27 -29.78 -6.36
CA LEU A 458 -15.83 -29.18 -7.59
C LEU A 458 -15.33 -29.93 -8.82
N ALA A 459 -16.24 -30.26 -9.75
CA ALA A 459 -15.93 -30.95 -11.00
C ALA A 459 -15.05 -30.13 -11.97
N ASN A 460 -14.95 -28.81 -11.77
CA ASN A 460 -14.13 -27.91 -12.59
C ASN A 460 -12.62 -27.94 -12.26
N GLY A 461 -12.19 -28.80 -11.33
CA GLY A 461 -10.79 -28.97 -10.95
C GLY A 461 -10.23 -27.91 -9.98
N THR A 462 -11.03 -26.92 -9.55
CA THR A 462 -10.55 -25.87 -8.64
C THR A 462 -10.33 -26.37 -7.21
N SER A 463 -10.82 -27.55 -6.86
CA SER A 463 -10.59 -28.20 -5.56
C SER A 463 -9.30 -29.03 -5.50
N GLY A 464 -8.40 -28.95 -6.47
CA GLY A 464 -7.15 -29.72 -6.47
C GLY A 464 -6.17 -29.27 -5.38
N THR A 465 -5.81 -28.00 -5.42
CA THR A 465 -4.89 -27.40 -4.45
C THR A 465 -5.45 -26.07 -3.92
N ASP A 466 -5.04 -25.71 -2.72
CA ASP A 466 -5.41 -24.44 -2.09
C ASP A 466 -4.54 -23.25 -2.61
N ARG A 467 -4.67 -22.10 -1.98
CA ARG A 467 -3.92 -20.88 -2.35
C ARG A 467 -2.39 -21.07 -2.23
N ASP A 468 -1.94 -21.86 -1.27
CA ASP A 468 -0.50 -22.12 -1.05
C ASP A 468 0.02 -23.33 -1.85
N GLY A 469 -0.84 -23.92 -2.69
CA GLY A 469 -0.50 -25.12 -3.47
C GLY A 469 -0.57 -26.41 -2.66
N LYS A 470 -1.14 -26.37 -1.44
CA LYS A 470 -1.38 -27.58 -0.64
C LYS A 470 -2.55 -28.36 -1.23
N GLN A 471 -2.38 -29.69 -1.33
CA GLN A 471 -3.44 -30.57 -1.81
C GLN A 471 -4.66 -30.51 -0.88
N ARG A 472 -5.85 -30.31 -1.46
CA ARG A 472 -7.12 -30.35 -0.74
C ARG A 472 -7.53 -31.79 -0.46
N THR A 473 -8.31 -31.97 0.63
CA THR A 473 -8.87 -33.27 1.02
C THR A 473 -10.12 -33.60 0.20
N ASP A 474 -10.65 -34.83 0.38
CA ASP A 474 -11.92 -35.26 -0.24
C ASP A 474 -13.13 -34.45 0.27
N VAL A 475 -13.01 -33.82 1.44
CA VAL A 475 -13.96 -32.84 1.95
C VAL A 475 -13.16 -31.57 2.22
N PRO A 476 -13.00 -30.71 1.20
CA PRO A 476 -12.15 -29.55 1.29
C PRO A 476 -12.69 -28.50 2.26
N ASP A 477 -11.82 -27.64 2.74
CA ASP A 477 -12.22 -26.52 3.56
C ASP A 477 -12.90 -25.41 2.69
N ILE A 478 -13.79 -24.66 3.32
CA ILE A 478 -14.38 -23.46 2.74
C ILE A 478 -13.35 -22.32 2.81
N GLY A 479 -13.14 -21.61 1.69
CA GLY A 479 -12.16 -20.55 1.57
C GLY A 479 -10.91 -20.97 0.81
N CYS A 480 -9.96 -20.03 0.71
CA CYS A 480 -8.78 -20.19 -0.14
C CYS A 480 -7.66 -21.05 0.47
N TYR A 481 -7.72 -21.37 1.76
CA TYR A 481 -6.71 -22.17 2.46
C TYR A 481 -7.29 -23.44 3.04
N GLU A 482 -6.52 -24.54 2.98
CA GLU A 482 -6.76 -25.73 3.77
C GLU A 482 -6.14 -25.57 5.17
N TYR A 483 -6.87 -25.96 6.19
CA TYR A 483 -6.38 -25.96 7.57
C TYR A 483 -5.13 -26.83 7.72
N VAL A 484 -4.18 -26.32 8.46
CA VAL A 484 -2.96 -27.03 8.86
C VAL A 484 -2.89 -26.99 10.38
N GLU A 485 -2.83 -28.16 11.01
CA GLU A 485 -2.57 -28.23 12.43
C GLU A 485 -1.14 -27.72 12.72
N GLU A 486 -1.01 -26.82 13.70
CA GLU A 486 0.25 -26.22 14.12
C GLU A 486 1.05 -27.17 15.02
#